data_5dfb7f05d8a9c8d6651afe94840edd8f
#
_entry.id   5dfb7f05d8a9c8d6651afe94840edd8f
#
_cell.length_a   1.000
_cell.length_b   1.000
_cell.length_c   1.000
_cell.angle_alpha   90.00
_cell.angle_beta   90.00
_cell.angle_gamma   90.00
#
_symmetry.space_group_name_H-M   'P 1'
#
loop_
_entity.id
_entity.type
_entity.pdbx_description
1 polymer ?
#
loop_
_entity_poly.entity_id
_entity_poly.type
_entity_poly.pdbx_seq_one_letter_code
_entity_poly.pdbx_strand_id
1 'polypeptide(L)'
;VRTIAADARSYESLAAALPERFETIVDFLGRPDKDPQALEDINARPARAMRRLAEERGASAMGMVGGVLGPGSFTRIKKQLLTELSASSVPLVSVEPTVLYGAGRSDALARMVPLFKFLGLFSSKFAPQRVENVAAQMVSGLRARTARR
;
A
#
# COMPACT_ATOMS: atom_id res chain seq x y z
N VAL A 1 -9.26 -11.14 14.59
CA VAL A 1 -8.00 -10.51 14.09
C VAL A 1 -6.95 -10.64 15.17
N ARG A 2 -5.74 -11.11 14.81
CA ARG A 2 -4.58 -11.17 15.71
C ARG A 2 -3.66 -10.01 15.41
N THR A 3 -3.25 -9.27 16.43
CA THR A 3 -2.26 -8.19 16.33
C THR A 3 -0.90 -8.71 16.77
N ILE A 4 0.14 -8.40 16.01
CA ILE A 4 1.53 -8.79 16.28
C ILE A 4 2.38 -7.52 16.13
N ALA A 5 3.26 -7.27 17.10
CA ALA A 5 4.25 -6.20 17.02
C ALA A 5 5.51 -6.71 16.29
N ALA A 6 5.93 -6.00 15.25
CA ALA A 6 7.16 -6.28 14.50
C ALA A 6 7.69 -5.00 13.84
N ASP A 7 8.99 -4.93 13.58
CA ASP A 7 9.56 -3.85 12.77
C ASP A 7 9.38 -4.18 11.29
N ALA A 8 8.46 -3.51 10.64
CA ALA A 8 8.17 -3.73 9.22
C ALA A 8 9.33 -3.35 8.28
N ARG A 9 10.33 -2.60 8.76
CA ARG A 9 11.53 -2.25 7.99
C ARG A 9 12.55 -3.40 7.95
N SER A 10 12.44 -4.35 8.89
CA SER A 10 13.33 -5.50 8.99
C SER A 10 12.63 -6.76 8.49
N TYR A 11 13.21 -7.35 7.46
CA TYR A 11 12.78 -8.66 6.97
C TYR A 11 12.83 -9.72 8.09
N GLU A 12 13.90 -9.75 8.88
CA GLU A 12 14.10 -10.72 9.96
C GLU A 12 13.03 -10.59 11.04
N SER A 13 12.67 -9.35 11.41
CA SER A 13 11.60 -9.08 12.38
C SER A 13 10.25 -9.57 11.87
N LEU A 14 9.94 -9.29 10.60
CA LEU A 14 8.70 -9.77 9.98
C LEU A 14 8.70 -11.29 9.82
N ALA A 15 9.83 -11.88 9.40
CA ALA A 15 9.96 -13.32 9.21
C ALA A 15 9.74 -14.10 10.50
N ALA A 16 10.22 -13.57 11.63
CA ALA A 16 10.02 -14.17 12.95
C ALA A 16 8.58 -14.01 13.48
N ALA A 17 7.91 -12.91 13.12
CA ALA A 17 6.59 -12.57 13.64
C ALA A 17 5.43 -13.19 12.86
N LEU A 18 5.59 -13.37 11.55
CA LEU A 18 4.54 -13.83 10.65
C LEU A 18 4.53 -15.37 10.53
N PRO A 19 3.38 -15.99 10.24
CA PRO A 19 3.28 -17.42 10.00
C PRO A 19 4.22 -17.87 8.88
N GLU A 20 4.72 -19.11 8.95
CA GLU A 20 5.59 -19.69 7.90
C GLU A 20 4.90 -19.75 6.53
N ARG A 21 3.57 -19.87 6.52
CA ARG A 21 2.76 -19.86 5.30
C ARG A 21 1.60 -18.89 5.44
N PHE A 22 1.36 -18.15 4.40
CA PHE A 22 0.19 -17.29 4.23
C PHE A 22 -0.17 -17.21 2.75
N GLU A 23 -1.43 -17.04 2.47
CA GLU A 23 -1.93 -16.98 1.10
C GLU A 23 -1.68 -15.61 0.46
N THR A 24 -1.83 -14.54 1.25
CA THR A 24 -1.63 -13.17 0.79
C THR A 24 -0.94 -12.33 1.86
N ILE A 25 -0.18 -11.32 1.42
CA ILE A 25 0.42 -10.31 2.29
C ILE A 25 0.18 -8.92 1.70
N VAL A 26 -0.10 -7.93 2.54
CA VAL A 26 -0.42 -6.57 2.07
C VAL A 26 0.35 -5.54 2.87
N ASP A 27 0.96 -4.59 2.16
CA ASP A 27 1.58 -3.40 2.73
C ASP A 27 0.65 -2.19 2.60
N PHE A 28 0.17 -1.70 3.74
CA PHE A 28 -0.59 -0.46 3.87
C PHE A 28 0.27 0.70 4.40
N LEU A 29 1.56 0.50 4.57
CA LEU A 29 2.46 1.50 5.11
C LEU A 29 2.81 2.55 4.05
N GLY A 30 3.12 3.73 4.54
CA GLY A 30 3.64 4.79 3.73
C GLY A 30 3.08 6.15 4.08
N ARG A 31 3.98 7.12 4.04
CA ARG A 31 3.68 8.54 4.18
C ARG A 31 4.75 9.36 3.48
N PRO A 32 4.44 10.60 3.06
CA PRO A 32 5.46 11.53 2.63
C PRO A 32 6.37 11.92 3.81
N ASP A 33 7.64 12.11 3.52
CA ASP A 33 8.62 12.68 4.44
C ASP A 33 9.57 13.60 3.67
N LYS A 34 10.14 14.61 4.36
CA LYS A 34 11.14 15.50 3.79
C LYS A 34 12.53 14.91 3.87
N ASP A 35 12.81 14.09 4.89
CA ASP A 35 14.05 13.35 5.03
C ASP A 35 14.05 12.15 4.08
N PRO A 36 15.02 12.06 3.15
CA PRO A 36 15.13 10.94 2.22
C PRO A 36 15.29 9.59 2.91
N GLN A 37 16.00 9.51 4.04
CA GLN A 37 16.18 8.28 4.78
C GLN A 37 14.88 7.82 5.44
N ALA A 38 14.14 8.73 6.07
CA ALA A 38 12.83 8.44 6.64
C ALA A 38 11.82 8.05 5.55
N LEU A 39 11.89 8.68 4.37
CA LEU A 39 11.06 8.34 3.23
C LEU A 39 11.31 6.89 2.76
N GLU A 40 12.58 6.49 2.64
CA GLU A 40 12.99 5.12 2.30
C GLU A 40 12.55 4.11 3.37
N ASP A 41 12.80 4.41 4.64
CA ASP A 41 12.52 3.54 5.79
C ASP A 41 11.02 3.25 5.94
N ILE A 42 10.17 4.23 5.66
CA ILE A 42 8.72 4.11 5.87
C ILE A 42 8.00 3.53 4.64
N ASN A 43 8.54 3.77 3.44
CA ASN A 43 7.86 3.36 2.22
C ASN A 43 8.53 2.17 1.52
N ALA A 44 9.86 2.16 1.39
CA ALA A 44 10.53 1.19 0.55
C ALA A 44 10.96 -0.08 1.30
N ARG A 45 11.53 0.05 2.48
CA ARG A 45 11.97 -1.12 3.26
C ARG A 45 10.81 -2.07 3.57
N PRO A 46 9.64 -1.63 4.07
CA PRO A 46 8.51 -2.52 4.29
C PRO A 46 8.02 -3.23 3.03
N ALA A 47 7.90 -2.48 1.93
CA ALA A 47 7.45 -3.04 0.65
C ALA A 47 8.41 -4.11 0.11
N ARG A 48 9.73 -3.89 0.21
CA ARG A 48 10.74 -4.88 -0.20
C ARG A 48 10.79 -6.09 0.72
N ALA A 49 10.64 -5.88 2.04
CA ALA A 49 10.53 -6.98 3.00
C ALA A 49 9.30 -7.83 2.75
N MET A 50 8.15 -7.21 2.47
CA MET A 50 6.92 -7.89 2.05
C MET A 50 7.14 -8.74 0.80
N ARG A 51 7.75 -8.18 -0.25
CA ARG A 51 8.05 -8.90 -1.49
C ARG A 51 8.89 -10.14 -1.22
N ARG A 52 10.00 -9.99 -0.50
CA ARG A 52 10.89 -11.09 -0.17
C ARG A 52 10.16 -12.21 0.57
N LEU A 53 9.37 -11.85 1.59
CA LEU A 53 8.56 -12.82 2.33
C LEU A 53 7.52 -13.51 1.45
N ALA A 54 6.86 -12.77 0.56
CA ALA A 54 5.88 -13.33 -0.36
C ALA A 54 6.51 -14.37 -1.30
N GLU A 55 7.69 -14.06 -1.85
CA GLU A 55 8.44 -14.95 -2.72
C GLU A 55 8.93 -16.20 -1.97
N GLU A 56 9.57 -16.05 -0.82
CA GLU A 56 10.13 -17.15 -0.03
C GLU A 56 9.06 -18.09 0.55
N ARG A 57 7.92 -17.55 0.96
CA ARG A 57 6.82 -18.33 1.56
C ARG A 57 5.76 -18.79 0.57
N GLY A 58 5.96 -18.50 -0.70
CA GLY A 58 5.09 -18.95 -1.78
C GLY A 58 3.68 -18.37 -1.72
N ALA A 59 3.55 -17.10 -1.36
CA ALA A 59 2.26 -16.43 -1.36
C ALA A 59 1.62 -16.44 -2.75
N SER A 60 0.30 -16.49 -2.81
CA SER A 60 -0.47 -16.47 -4.06
C SER A 60 -0.56 -15.06 -4.65
N ALA A 61 -0.54 -14.05 -3.80
CA ALA A 61 -0.52 -12.65 -4.20
C ALA A 61 0.02 -11.75 -3.09
N MET A 62 0.53 -10.59 -3.47
CA MET A 62 0.84 -9.50 -2.55
C MET A 62 0.09 -8.23 -2.95
N GLY A 63 -0.16 -7.36 -1.97
CA GLY A 63 -0.87 -6.12 -2.17
C GLY A 63 -0.10 -4.90 -1.69
N MET A 64 -0.25 -3.77 -2.39
CA MET A 64 0.34 -2.51 -1.98
C MET A 64 -0.60 -1.34 -2.28
N VAL A 65 -0.67 -0.38 -1.36
CA VAL A 65 -1.32 0.90 -1.62
C VAL A 65 -0.28 1.88 -2.15
N GLY A 66 -0.49 2.31 -3.39
CA GLY A 66 0.30 3.33 -4.05
C GLY A 66 -0.03 4.75 -3.54
N GLY A 67 0.43 5.76 -4.26
CA GLY A 67 0.11 7.15 -3.99
C GLY A 67 0.36 8.00 -5.22
N VAL A 68 -0.70 8.59 -5.75
CA VAL A 68 -0.63 9.44 -6.94
C VAL A 68 -0.57 10.94 -6.60
N LEU A 69 -0.90 11.30 -5.36
CA LEU A 69 -0.85 12.67 -4.86
C LEU A 69 0.13 12.80 -3.70
N GLY A 70 0.81 13.95 -3.64
CA GLY A 70 1.77 14.28 -2.61
C GLY A 70 3.05 14.91 -3.17
N PRO A 71 4.04 15.16 -2.32
CA PRO A 71 5.36 15.65 -2.76
C PRO A 71 5.99 14.74 -3.82
N GLY A 72 6.72 15.33 -4.76
CA GLY A 72 7.32 14.59 -5.89
C GLY A 72 8.27 13.46 -5.47
N SER A 73 8.96 13.58 -4.35
CA SER A 73 9.78 12.50 -3.79
C SER A 73 8.92 11.28 -3.38
N PHE A 74 7.80 11.52 -2.71
CA PHE A 74 6.88 10.48 -2.28
C PHE A 74 6.21 9.76 -3.47
N THR A 75 5.69 10.50 -4.44
CA THR A 75 5.05 9.88 -5.60
C THR A 75 6.05 9.12 -6.45
N ARG A 76 7.29 9.58 -6.54
CA ARG A 76 8.37 8.90 -7.25
C ARG A 76 8.73 7.56 -6.59
N ILE A 77 8.94 7.54 -5.27
CA ILE A 77 9.26 6.30 -4.55
C ILE A 77 8.12 5.29 -4.65
N LYS A 78 6.85 5.72 -4.53
CA LYS A 78 5.69 4.83 -4.69
C LYS A 78 5.63 4.24 -6.10
N LYS A 79 5.85 5.03 -7.14
CA LYS A 79 5.90 4.55 -8.54
C LYS A 79 7.05 3.56 -8.77
N GLN A 80 8.23 3.86 -8.22
CA GLN A 80 9.39 2.96 -8.31
C GLN A 80 9.08 1.62 -7.65
N LEU A 81 8.50 1.64 -6.44
CA LEU A 81 8.11 0.42 -5.73
C LEU A 81 7.08 -0.41 -6.49
N LEU A 82 6.08 0.23 -7.10
CA LEU A 82 5.12 -0.49 -7.95
C LEU A 82 5.81 -1.22 -9.09
N THR A 83 6.79 -0.58 -9.73
CA THR A 83 7.59 -1.22 -10.78
C THR A 83 8.43 -2.38 -10.23
N GLU A 84 9.15 -2.17 -9.12
CA GLU A 84 9.96 -3.20 -8.47
C GLU A 84 9.13 -4.42 -8.05
N LEU A 85 7.98 -4.20 -7.41
CA LEU A 85 7.11 -5.28 -6.94
C LEU A 85 6.41 -6.01 -8.10
N SER A 86 6.07 -5.30 -9.17
CA SER A 86 5.47 -5.92 -10.36
C SER A 86 6.40 -6.87 -11.10
N ALA A 87 7.71 -6.74 -10.89
CA ALA A 87 8.72 -7.65 -11.43
C ALA A 87 8.92 -8.92 -10.58
N SER A 88 8.17 -9.09 -9.49
CA SER A 88 8.19 -10.28 -8.63
C SER A 88 7.55 -11.49 -9.30
N SER A 89 7.97 -12.68 -8.91
CA SER A 89 7.29 -13.95 -9.26
C SER A 89 5.90 -14.07 -8.61
N VAL A 90 5.64 -13.31 -7.54
CA VAL A 90 4.34 -13.26 -6.87
C VAL A 90 3.51 -12.11 -7.43
N PRO A 91 2.28 -12.37 -7.92
CA PRO A 91 1.44 -11.33 -8.50
C PRO A 91 1.18 -10.17 -7.53
N LEU A 92 1.36 -8.93 -8.03
CA LEU A 92 1.03 -7.72 -7.29
C LEU A 92 -0.41 -7.27 -7.58
N VAL A 93 -1.12 -6.90 -6.52
CA VAL A 93 -2.36 -6.12 -6.56
C VAL A 93 -2.06 -4.74 -6.01
N SER A 94 -2.24 -3.70 -6.82
CA SER A 94 -2.06 -2.31 -6.37
C SER A 94 -3.37 -1.54 -6.43
N VAL A 95 -3.58 -0.67 -5.45
CA VAL A 95 -4.64 0.34 -5.46
C VAL A 95 -3.97 1.70 -5.26
N GLU A 96 -4.25 2.62 -6.17
CA GLU A 96 -3.62 3.94 -6.20
C GLU A 96 -4.64 5.04 -5.91
N PRO A 97 -5.05 5.22 -4.63
CA PRO A 97 -6.01 6.25 -4.27
C PRO A 97 -5.41 7.64 -4.40
N THR A 98 -6.24 8.62 -4.74
CA THR A 98 -5.86 10.03 -4.74
C THR A 98 -5.86 10.60 -3.33
N VAL A 99 -7.03 10.84 -2.77
CA VAL A 99 -7.24 11.29 -1.39
C VAL A 99 -8.14 10.30 -0.69
N LEU A 100 -7.66 9.78 0.44
CA LEU A 100 -8.44 8.86 1.28
C LEU A 100 -9.19 9.64 2.36
N TYR A 101 -10.49 9.35 2.51
CA TYR A 101 -11.32 9.87 3.58
C TYR A 101 -12.23 8.78 4.17
N GLY A 102 -12.74 9.01 5.36
CA GLY A 102 -13.58 8.05 6.10
C GLY A 102 -12.85 7.36 7.25
N ALA A 103 -13.47 6.36 7.84
CA ALA A 103 -12.93 5.59 8.99
C ALA A 103 -12.43 6.46 10.16
N GLY A 104 -13.05 7.64 10.41
CA GLY A 104 -12.67 8.53 11.50
C GLY A 104 -11.38 9.34 11.29
N ARG A 105 -10.82 9.37 10.07
CA ARG A 105 -9.63 10.21 9.77
C ARG A 105 -9.96 11.69 9.90
N SER A 106 -9.13 12.39 10.67
CA SER A 106 -9.23 13.85 10.93
C SER A 106 -7.97 14.62 10.51
N ASP A 107 -7.11 14.01 9.69
CA ASP A 107 -5.88 14.66 9.22
C ASP A 107 -6.17 15.83 8.26
N ALA A 108 -5.14 16.63 7.98
CA ALA A 108 -5.26 17.83 7.14
C ALA A 108 -5.81 17.53 5.74
N LEU A 109 -5.50 16.36 5.17
CA LEU A 109 -6.00 15.94 3.86
C LEU A 109 -7.50 15.61 3.92
N ALA A 110 -7.97 14.97 5.01
CA ALA A 110 -9.39 14.70 5.22
C ALA A 110 -10.21 16.01 5.32
N ARG A 111 -9.64 17.08 5.89
CA ARG A 111 -10.27 18.40 5.97
C ARG A 111 -10.40 19.10 4.60
N MET A 112 -9.56 18.73 3.63
CA MET A 112 -9.59 19.26 2.26
C MET A 112 -10.52 18.48 1.32
N VAL A 113 -11.19 17.43 1.79
CA VAL A 113 -12.11 16.61 0.99
C VAL A 113 -13.16 17.43 0.23
N PRO A 114 -13.80 18.47 0.82
CA PRO A 114 -14.77 19.30 0.06
C PRO A 114 -14.14 19.97 -1.17
N LEU A 115 -12.90 20.48 -1.04
CA LEU A 115 -12.17 21.09 -2.15
C LEU A 115 -11.84 20.05 -3.24
N PHE A 116 -11.36 18.86 -2.83
CA PHE A 116 -11.06 17.78 -3.78
C PHE A 116 -12.31 17.21 -4.45
N LYS A 117 -13.45 17.17 -3.77
CA LYS A 117 -14.74 16.83 -4.40
C LYS A 117 -15.14 17.84 -5.47
N PHE A 118 -14.95 19.14 -5.21
CA PHE A 118 -15.20 20.18 -6.19
C PHE A 118 -14.28 20.05 -7.42
N LEU A 119 -12.98 19.83 -7.19
CA LEU A 119 -12.02 19.59 -8.28
C LEU A 119 -12.27 18.26 -9.01
N GLY A 120 -12.78 17.25 -8.32
CA GLY A 120 -13.16 15.95 -8.89
C GLY A 120 -14.32 16.02 -9.89
N LEU A 121 -15.15 17.07 -9.84
CA LEU A 121 -16.17 17.34 -10.86
C LEU A 121 -15.56 17.66 -12.22
N PHE A 122 -14.32 18.15 -12.25
CA PHE A 122 -13.61 18.53 -13.48
C PHE A 122 -12.58 17.48 -13.92
N SER A 123 -12.18 16.56 -13.03
CA SER A 123 -11.23 15.49 -13.36
C SER A 123 -11.37 14.32 -12.38
N SER A 124 -11.64 13.14 -12.93
CA SER A 124 -11.68 11.87 -12.15
C SER A 124 -10.39 11.57 -11.38
N LYS A 125 -9.26 12.18 -11.80
CA LYS A 125 -7.95 12.05 -11.13
C LYS A 125 -7.91 12.68 -9.74
N PHE A 126 -8.84 13.57 -9.41
CA PHE A 126 -8.92 14.25 -8.11
C PHE A 126 -10.09 13.76 -7.24
N ALA A 127 -10.87 12.79 -7.71
CA ALA A 127 -12.00 12.29 -6.95
C ALA A 127 -11.54 11.58 -5.66
N PRO A 128 -11.92 12.08 -4.48
CA PRO A 128 -11.58 11.44 -3.21
C PRO A 128 -12.21 10.06 -3.11
N GLN A 129 -11.49 9.11 -2.57
CA GLN A 129 -11.98 7.73 -2.38
C GLN A 129 -12.18 7.43 -0.89
N ARG A 130 -13.25 6.69 -0.60
CA ARG A 130 -13.48 6.18 0.75
C ARG A 130 -12.50 5.05 1.05
N VAL A 131 -11.99 5.01 2.28
CA VAL A 131 -11.09 3.95 2.74
C VAL A 131 -11.70 2.56 2.53
N GLU A 132 -13.02 2.44 2.76
CA GLU A 132 -13.75 1.18 2.58
C GLU A 132 -13.74 0.70 1.12
N ASN A 133 -13.84 1.62 0.16
CA ASN A 133 -13.79 1.27 -1.26
C ASN A 133 -12.39 0.80 -1.68
N VAL A 134 -11.34 1.45 -1.17
CA VAL A 134 -9.95 1.05 -1.42
C VAL A 134 -9.67 -0.33 -0.82
N ALA A 135 -10.14 -0.58 0.40
CA ALA A 135 -10.05 -1.89 1.02
C ALA A 135 -10.80 -2.98 0.23
N ALA A 136 -12.02 -2.68 -0.24
CA ALA A 136 -12.81 -3.60 -1.06
C ALA A 136 -12.11 -3.92 -2.39
N GLN A 137 -11.53 -2.93 -3.07
CA GLN A 137 -10.77 -3.12 -4.31
C GLN A 137 -9.53 -4.01 -4.07
N MET A 138 -8.78 -3.77 -2.99
CA MET A 138 -7.64 -4.59 -2.62
C MET A 138 -8.06 -6.05 -2.37
N VAL A 139 -9.06 -6.28 -1.55
CA VAL A 139 -9.57 -7.63 -1.23
C VAL A 139 -10.08 -8.34 -2.49
N SER A 140 -10.84 -7.65 -3.35
CA SER A 140 -11.33 -8.21 -4.59
C SER A 140 -10.20 -8.61 -5.54
N GLY A 141 -9.19 -7.73 -5.68
CA GLY A 141 -8.02 -8.00 -6.50
C GLY A 141 -7.21 -9.21 -6.01
N LEU A 142 -6.99 -9.30 -4.68
CA LEU A 142 -6.30 -10.45 -4.08
C LEU A 142 -7.06 -11.75 -4.30
N ARG A 143 -8.37 -11.77 -4.02
CA ARG A 143 -9.22 -12.97 -4.25
C ARG A 143 -9.19 -13.43 -5.70
N ALA A 144 -9.21 -12.51 -6.66
CA ALA A 144 -9.12 -12.85 -8.08
C ALA A 144 -7.78 -13.48 -8.47
N ARG A 145 -6.69 -13.17 -7.74
CA ARG A 145 -5.37 -13.78 -7.96
C ARG A 145 -5.23 -15.14 -7.30
N THR A 146 -5.76 -15.30 -6.08
CA THR A 146 -5.73 -16.58 -5.36
C THR A 146 -6.61 -17.64 -6.03
N ALA A 147 -7.76 -17.27 -6.59
CA ALA A 147 -8.67 -18.19 -7.29
C ALA A 147 -8.13 -18.73 -8.64
N ARG A 148 -7.02 -18.18 -9.16
CA ARG A 148 -6.42 -18.61 -10.44
C ARG A 148 -5.26 -19.61 -10.28
N ARG A 149 -4.98 -20.01 -9.06
CA ARG A 149 -4.01 -21.07 -8.71
C ARG A 149 -4.73 -22.36 -8.35
#